data_da0237137e50b8becf32249bc65a8a23
#
_entry.id   da0237137e50b8becf32249bc65a8a23
#
_cell.length_a   1.000
_cell.length_b   1.000
_cell.length_c   1.000
_cell.angle_alpha   90.00
_cell.angle_beta   90.00
_cell.angle_gamma   90.00
#
_symmetry.space_group_name_H-M   'P 1'
#
loop_
_entity.id
_entity.type
_entity.pdbx_description
1 polymer ?
#
loop_
_entity_poly.entity_id
_entity_poly.type
_entity_poly.pdbx_seq_one_letter_code
_entity_poly.pdbx_strand_id
1 'polypeptide(L)'
;MKALILAAGIGKRLKVSLPKILLRIGNRSLLERHYDNLLSLGVKKIGIVVGYKSQYLIKCIKEIDKKKKIKIIKNPKYKLGSIVSLVSASSFFYERGELILMDGDVLYDKKILKKLIDTKKKDTLLIDKHFESGEEPVKVCIKNNKIYDFGKNVDNNFDFQGESVGFFKFSRDAAFMLLNESKKIMKNNKNAMYEDAIQKIIKDKKFL
;
A
#
# COMPACT_ATOMS: atom_id res chain seq x y z
N MET A 1 -0.52 7.20 14.60
CA MET A 1 -0.30 6.50 13.32
C MET A 1 -1.63 5.97 12.80
N LYS A 2 -1.83 5.97 11.48
CA LYS A 2 -2.98 5.43 10.76
C LYS A 2 -2.49 4.52 9.64
N ALA A 3 -3.29 3.54 9.20
CA ALA A 3 -2.97 2.65 8.09
C ALA A 3 -4.01 2.77 6.98
N LEU A 4 -3.58 2.72 5.71
CA LEU A 4 -4.45 2.66 4.54
C LEU A 4 -4.12 1.37 3.77
N ILE A 5 -5.12 0.50 3.63
CA ILE A 5 -4.99 -0.77 2.91
C ILE A 5 -5.67 -0.63 1.55
N LEU A 6 -4.95 -0.88 0.46
CA LEU A 6 -5.50 -0.91 -0.89
C LEU A 6 -6.00 -2.34 -1.18
N ALA A 7 -7.32 -2.52 -1.25
CA ALA A 7 -7.96 -3.82 -1.43
C ALA A 7 -9.09 -3.80 -2.49
N ALA A 8 -9.03 -2.85 -3.43
CA ALA A 8 -10.09 -2.67 -4.43
C ALA A 8 -9.93 -3.54 -5.69
N GLY A 9 -8.75 -4.13 -5.92
CA GLY A 9 -8.36 -4.82 -7.15
C GLY A 9 -9.14 -6.10 -7.45
N ILE A 10 -9.26 -6.44 -8.75
CA ILE A 10 -9.98 -7.63 -9.24
C ILE A 10 -9.20 -8.93 -8.99
N GLY A 11 -7.87 -8.88 -8.98
CA GLY A 11 -7.05 -10.08 -8.81
C GLY A 11 -7.07 -11.05 -9.98
N LYS A 12 -7.07 -10.55 -11.22
CA LYS A 12 -7.25 -11.33 -12.46
C LYS A 12 -6.36 -12.59 -12.56
N ARG A 13 -5.11 -12.51 -12.08
CA ARG A 13 -4.11 -13.60 -12.16
C ARG A 13 -4.46 -14.82 -11.32
N LEU A 14 -5.06 -14.62 -10.15
CA LEU A 14 -5.37 -15.72 -9.21
C LEU A 14 -6.68 -16.44 -9.52
N LYS A 15 -7.46 -16.01 -10.54
CA LYS A 15 -8.76 -16.59 -10.92
C LYS A 15 -9.72 -16.82 -9.74
N VAL A 16 -9.55 -16.07 -8.64
CA VAL A 16 -10.40 -16.19 -7.45
C VAL A 16 -11.67 -15.35 -7.59
N SER A 17 -12.75 -15.89 -7.08
CA SER A 17 -14.08 -15.25 -7.16
C SER A 17 -14.33 -14.22 -6.05
N LEU A 18 -13.39 -14.00 -5.12
CA LEU A 18 -13.49 -13.08 -3.98
C LEU A 18 -12.38 -12.02 -4.01
N PRO A 19 -12.54 -10.87 -3.32
CA PRO A 19 -11.45 -9.94 -3.09
C PRO A 19 -10.22 -10.65 -2.49
N LYS A 20 -9.03 -10.42 -3.03
CA LYS A 20 -7.81 -11.13 -2.61
C LYS A 20 -7.53 -11.04 -1.10
N ILE A 21 -7.84 -9.91 -0.49
CA ILE A 21 -7.66 -9.72 0.96
C ILE A 21 -8.51 -10.69 1.80
N LEU A 22 -9.52 -11.33 1.20
CA LEU A 22 -10.33 -12.36 1.85
C LEU A 22 -9.78 -13.79 1.65
N LEU A 23 -8.68 -13.97 0.91
CA LEU A 23 -8.02 -15.26 0.80
C LEU A 23 -7.64 -15.77 2.20
N ARG A 24 -7.98 -17.03 2.45
CA ARG A 24 -7.68 -17.70 3.72
C ARG A 24 -6.39 -18.49 3.59
N ILE A 25 -5.52 -18.33 4.58
CA ILE A 25 -4.28 -19.11 4.74
C ILE A 25 -4.38 -19.76 6.12
N GLY A 26 -4.59 -21.09 6.11
CA GLY A 26 -5.07 -21.80 7.30
C GLY A 26 -6.47 -21.29 7.70
N ASN A 27 -6.66 -21.01 8.96
CA ASN A 27 -7.97 -20.65 9.51
C ASN A 27 -8.28 -19.14 9.45
N ARG A 28 -7.40 -18.30 8.85
CA ARG A 28 -7.55 -16.84 8.88
C ARG A 28 -7.35 -16.21 7.50
N SER A 29 -8.20 -15.23 7.19
CA SER A 29 -8.05 -14.40 6.00
C SER A 29 -6.89 -13.40 6.15
N LEU A 30 -6.41 -12.87 5.02
CA LEU A 30 -5.44 -11.77 5.02
C LEU A 30 -6.04 -10.55 5.74
N LEU A 31 -7.33 -10.25 5.55
CA LEU A 31 -8.03 -9.17 6.25
C LEU A 31 -7.90 -9.29 7.78
N GLU A 32 -8.21 -10.47 8.33
CA GLU A 32 -8.10 -10.71 9.79
C GLU A 32 -6.66 -10.56 10.27
N ARG A 33 -5.69 -11.03 9.49
CA ARG A 33 -4.26 -10.90 9.83
C ARG A 33 -3.81 -9.44 9.81
N HIS A 34 -4.16 -8.67 8.77
CA HIS A 34 -3.85 -7.24 8.72
C HIS A 34 -4.48 -6.49 9.89
N TYR A 35 -5.76 -6.74 10.16
CA TYR A 35 -6.48 -6.08 11.24
C TYR A 35 -5.82 -6.29 12.60
N ASP A 36 -5.57 -7.54 12.97
CA ASP A 36 -4.99 -7.87 14.27
C ASP A 36 -3.53 -7.40 14.39
N ASN A 37 -2.73 -7.54 13.33
CA ASN A 37 -1.36 -7.05 13.31
C ASN A 37 -1.31 -5.54 13.53
N LEU A 38 -2.12 -4.77 12.79
CA LEU A 38 -2.17 -3.31 12.91
C LEU A 38 -2.62 -2.87 14.31
N LEU A 39 -3.69 -3.48 14.85
CA LEU A 39 -4.16 -3.13 16.19
C LEU A 39 -3.14 -3.48 17.27
N SER A 40 -2.52 -4.67 17.19
CA SER A 40 -1.51 -5.10 18.18
C SER A 40 -0.25 -4.23 18.16
N LEU A 41 0.02 -3.54 17.04
CA LEU A 41 1.13 -2.59 16.87
C LEU A 41 0.73 -1.13 17.13
N GLY A 42 -0.45 -0.89 17.72
CA GLY A 42 -0.88 0.43 18.18
C GLY A 42 -1.42 1.36 17.09
N VAL A 43 -1.74 0.84 15.89
CA VAL A 43 -2.40 1.64 14.85
C VAL A 43 -3.82 1.99 15.28
N LYS A 44 -4.12 3.30 15.31
CA LYS A 44 -5.38 3.82 15.90
C LYS A 44 -6.55 3.83 14.93
N LYS A 45 -6.28 3.96 13.63
CA LYS A 45 -7.28 4.04 12.56
C LYS A 45 -6.81 3.27 11.33
N ILE A 46 -7.71 2.54 10.69
CA ILE A 46 -7.44 1.75 9.50
C ILE A 46 -8.42 2.20 8.40
N GLY A 47 -7.92 2.67 7.26
CA GLY A 47 -8.70 2.86 6.05
C GLY A 47 -8.58 1.62 5.17
N ILE A 48 -9.68 1.13 4.62
CA ILE A 48 -9.65 0.05 3.63
C ILE A 48 -10.37 0.53 2.37
N VAL A 49 -9.62 0.57 1.26
CA VAL A 49 -10.20 0.91 -0.05
C VAL A 49 -10.79 -0.36 -0.66
N VAL A 50 -12.11 -0.35 -0.85
CA VAL A 50 -12.86 -1.48 -1.38
C VAL A 50 -13.39 -1.19 -2.79
N GLY A 51 -13.45 -2.22 -3.65
CA GLY A 51 -13.91 -2.06 -5.04
C GLY A 51 -14.56 -3.33 -5.57
N TYR A 52 -13.76 -4.24 -6.14
CA TYR A 52 -14.27 -5.50 -6.67
C TYR A 52 -15.02 -6.29 -5.59
N LYS A 53 -16.26 -6.70 -5.91
CA LYS A 53 -17.13 -7.46 -4.98
C LYS A 53 -17.13 -6.89 -3.56
N SER A 54 -17.16 -5.57 -3.45
CA SER A 54 -17.03 -4.84 -2.18
C SER A 54 -18.05 -5.25 -1.12
N GLN A 55 -19.24 -5.72 -1.50
CA GLN A 55 -20.27 -6.19 -0.56
C GLN A 55 -19.76 -7.33 0.35
N TYR A 56 -19.01 -8.29 -0.20
CA TYR A 56 -18.44 -9.39 0.59
C TYR A 56 -17.37 -8.86 1.57
N LEU A 57 -16.47 -8.01 1.07
CA LEU A 57 -15.43 -7.41 1.92
C LEU A 57 -16.03 -6.55 3.04
N ILE A 58 -17.04 -5.74 2.72
CA ILE A 58 -17.73 -4.90 3.71
C ILE A 58 -18.41 -5.75 4.79
N LYS A 59 -19.03 -6.89 4.42
CA LYS A 59 -19.62 -7.81 5.38
C LYS A 59 -18.56 -8.35 6.35
N CYS A 60 -17.46 -8.88 5.83
CA CYS A 60 -16.36 -9.39 6.66
C CYS A 60 -15.74 -8.29 7.56
N ILE A 61 -15.55 -7.07 7.03
CA ILE A 61 -15.06 -5.94 7.83
C ILE A 61 -15.99 -5.67 9.03
N LYS A 62 -17.31 -5.64 8.82
CA LYS A 62 -18.28 -5.43 9.90
C LYS A 62 -18.25 -6.53 10.96
N GLU A 63 -17.97 -7.76 10.55
CA GLU A 63 -17.86 -8.92 11.46
C GLU A 63 -16.62 -8.84 12.36
N ILE A 64 -15.48 -8.41 11.83
CA ILE A 64 -14.22 -8.36 12.60
C ILE A 64 -14.03 -7.06 13.38
N ASP A 65 -14.52 -5.93 12.86
CA ASP A 65 -14.25 -4.59 13.41
C ASP A 65 -15.22 -4.21 14.55
N LYS A 66 -15.24 -5.00 15.61
CA LYS A 66 -16.05 -4.69 16.82
C LYS A 66 -15.65 -3.38 17.49
N LYS A 67 -14.41 -2.93 17.29
CA LYS A 67 -13.87 -1.68 17.88
C LYS A 67 -14.10 -0.44 17.01
N LYS A 68 -14.76 -0.57 15.87
CA LYS A 68 -15.04 0.51 14.90
C LYS A 68 -13.77 1.31 14.52
N LYS A 69 -12.67 0.60 14.24
CA LYS A 69 -11.40 1.19 13.84
C LYS A 69 -11.24 1.33 12.33
N ILE A 70 -12.08 0.63 11.56
CA ILE A 70 -12.00 0.60 10.09
C ILE A 70 -12.93 1.63 9.46
N LYS A 71 -12.36 2.51 8.65
CA LYS A 71 -13.07 3.38 7.71
C LYS A 71 -13.11 2.73 6.34
N ILE A 72 -14.29 2.37 5.88
CA ILE A 72 -14.51 1.81 4.55
C ILE A 72 -14.51 2.93 3.52
N ILE A 73 -13.69 2.81 2.49
CA ILE A 73 -13.54 3.79 1.41
C ILE A 73 -13.89 3.10 0.09
N LYS A 74 -14.97 3.52 -0.57
CA LYS A 74 -15.41 2.90 -1.81
C LYS A 74 -14.68 3.48 -3.02
N ASN A 75 -14.13 2.62 -3.87
CA ASN A 75 -13.65 2.97 -5.20
C ASN A 75 -14.57 2.33 -6.26
N PRO A 76 -15.57 3.05 -6.81
CA PRO A 76 -16.44 2.50 -7.84
C PRO A 76 -15.72 2.30 -9.19
N LYS A 77 -14.57 2.95 -9.38
CA LYS A 77 -13.74 2.88 -10.59
C LYS A 77 -12.57 1.88 -10.45
N TYR A 78 -12.73 0.83 -9.64
CA TYR A 78 -11.71 -0.16 -9.32
C TYR A 78 -11.14 -0.95 -10.51
N LYS A 79 -11.77 -0.87 -11.68
CA LYS A 79 -11.27 -1.46 -12.93
C LYS A 79 -10.11 -0.68 -13.57
N LEU A 80 -9.90 0.56 -13.14
CA LEU A 80 -8.81 1.43 -13.55
C LEU A 80 -7.55 1.16 -12.69
N GLY A 81 -6.49 1.94 -12.91
CA GLY A 81 -5.22 1.78 -12.20
C GLY A 81 -5.33 1.94 -10.68
N SER A 82 -4.35 1.39 -9.95
CA SER A 82 -4.30 1.45 -8.48
C SER A 82 -4.25 2.89 -7.95
N ILE A 83 -3.77 3.84 -8.76
CA ILE A 83 -3.75 5.27 -8.45
C ILE A 83 -5.15 5.82 -8.12
N VAL A 84 -6.20 5.31 -8.79
CA VAL A 84 -7.59 5.71 -8.53
C VAL A 84 -8.03 5.24 -7.15
N SER A 85 -7.58 4.05 -6.71
CA SER A 85 -7.85 3.56 -5.36
C SER A 85 -7.21 4.46 -4.31
N LEU A 86 -5.96 4.85 -4.50
CA LEU A 86 -5.26 5.75 -3.59
C LEU A 86 -5.94 7.12 -3.52
N VAL A 87 -6.28 7.74 -4.65
CA VAL A 87 -6.95 9.04 -4.71
C VAL A 87 -8.36 8.99 -4.14
N SER A 88 -9.08 7.86 -4.24
CA SER A 88 -10.39 7.67 -3.60
C SER A 88 -10.31 7.81 -2.07
N ALA A 89 -9.14 7.56 -1.49
CA ALA A 89 -8.87 7.72 -0.06
C ALA A 89 -8.46 9.14 0.34
N SER A 90 -8.59 10.16 -0.51
CA SER A 90 -8.10 11.53 -0.25
C SER A 90 -8.50 12.06 1.14
N SER A 91 -9.74 11.87 1.57
CA SER A 91 -10.21 12.33 2.90
C SER A 91 -9.43 11.68 4.05
N PHE A 92 -8.93 10.46 3.87
CA PHE A 92 -8.16 9.74 4.89
C PHE A 92 -6.74 10.31 5.04
N PHE A 93 -6.17 10.87 3.98
CA PHE A 93 -4.87 11.53 4.02
C PHE A 93 -4.88 12.78 4.90
N TYR A 94 -6.00 13.53 4.95
CA TYR A 94 -6.13 14.73 5.77
C TYR A 94 -6.24 14.45 7.28
N GLU A 95 -6.48 13.21 7.69
CA GLU A 95 -6.47 12.85 9.10
C GLU A 95 -5.05 12.96 9.68
N ARG A 96 -4.94 13.28 10.98
CA ARG A 96 -3.64 13.49 11.64
C ARG A 96 -2.82 12.19 11.76
N GLY A 97 -1.50 12.33 11.78
CA GLY A 97 -0.51 11.28 12.07
C GLY A 97 0.15 10.72 10.81
N GLU A 98 1.21 9.96 11.03
CA GLU A 98 1.93 9.21 10.01
C GLU A 98 1.03 8.17 9.36
N LEU A 99 1.29 7.88 8.08
CA LEU A 99 0.54 6.95 7.27
C LEU A 99 1.37 5.69 7.00
N ILE A 100 0.81 4.52 7.33
CA ILE A 100 1.23 3.23 6.77
C ILE A 100 0.35 2.97 5.56
N LEU A 101 0.94 2.90 4.37
CA LEU A 101 0.26 2.45 3.15
C LEU A 101 0.61 0.99 2.91
N MET A 102 -0.39 0.16 2.62
CA MET A 102 -0.23 -1.29 2.49
C MET A 102 -1.05 -1.84 1.33
N ASP A 103 -0.47 -2.78 0.58
CA ASP A 103 -1.24 -3.65 -0.30
C ASP A 103 -1.97 -4.73 0.51
N GLY A 104 -3.23 -4.97 0.15
CA GLY A 104 -4.12 -5.86 0.92
C GLY A 104 -3.95 -7.35 0.64
N ASP A 105 -3.16 -7.73 -0.37
CA ASP A 105 -2.98 -9.11 -0.83
C ASP A 105 -1.62 -9.72 -0.45
N VAL A 106 -0.91 -9.10 0.48
CA VAL A 106 0.39 -9.56 0.98
C VAL A 106 0.23 -10.39 2.25
N LEU A 107 0.81 -11.60 2.26
CA LEU A 107 1.00 -12.40 3.47
C LEU A 107 2.38 -12.09 4.07
N TYR A 108 2.43 -11.78 5.37
CA TYR A 108 3.67 -11.41 6.03
C TYR A 108 3.70 -11.79 7.52
N ASP A 109 4.90 -11.96 8.07
CA ASP A 109 5.10 -12.05 9.52
C ASP A 109 4.94 -10.66 10.16
N LYS A 110 4.23 -10.60 11.29
CA LYS A 110 4.03 -9.35 12.05
C LYS A 110 5.33 -8.61 12.36
N LYS A 111 6.45 -9.34 12.53
CA LYS A 111 7.77 -8.75 12.77
C LYS A 111 8.21 -7.79 11.65
N ILE A 112 7.81 -8.08 10.40
CA ILE A 112 8.13 -7.23 9.23
C ILE A 112 7.44 -5.88 9.37
N LEU A 113 6.13 -5.88 9.64
CA LEU A 113 5.37 -4.64 9.86
C LEU A 113 5.86 -3.90 11.11
N LYS A 114 6.23 -4.62 12.17
CA LYS A 114 6.81 -4.03 13.38
C LYS A 114 8.10 -3.27 13.07
N LYS A 115 9.01 -3.81 12.26
CA LYS A 115 10.23 -3.11 11.82
C LYS A 115 9.91 -1.79 11.12
N LEU A 116 8.90 -1.77 10.25
CA LEU A 116 8.48 -0.55 9.55
C LEU A 116 7.91 0.50 10.51
N ILE A 117 7.11 0.08 11.49
CA ILE A 117 6.47 0.97 12.45
C ILE A 117 7.49 1.56 13.45
N ASP A 118 8.39 0.73 13.97
CA ASP A 118 9.34 1.10 15.01
C ASP A 118 10.52 1.93 14.50
N THR A 119 10.76 1.95 13.19
CA THR A 119 11.88 2.74 12.66
C THR A 119 11.72 4.23 12.98
N LYS A 120 12.82 4.86 13.43
CA LYS A 120 12.88 6.30 13.69
C LYS A 120 12.93 7.14 12.41
N LYS A 121 13.22 6.52 11.26
CA LYS A 121 13.17 7.19 9.96
C LYS A 121 11.74 7.54 9.59
N LYS A 122 11.52 8.73 9.05
CA LYS A 122 10.17 9.24 8.76
C LYS A 122 9.56 8.55 7.55
N ASP A 123 10.28 8.51 6.45
CA ASP A 123 9.78 8.06 5.16
C ASP A 123 10.55 6.81 4.75
N THR A 124 9.90 5.63 4.83
CA THR A 124 10.55 4.33 4.66
C THR A 124 9.64 3.35 3.96
N LEU A 125 10.24 2.35 3.33
CA LEU A 125 9.55 1.21 2.74
C LEU A 125 10.27 -0.10 3.09
N LEU A 126 9.57 -1.21 2.92
CA LEU A 126 10.14 -2.55 3.07
C LEU A 126 10.59 -3.09 1.72
N ILE A 127 11.79 -3.69 1.72
CA ILE A 127 12.43 -4.27 0.54
C ILE A 127 12.70 -5.75 0.81
N ASP A 128 12.31 -6.60 -0.13
CA ASP A 128 12.83 -7.97 -0.22
C ASP A 128 14.10 -7.98 -1.08
N LYS A 129 15.19 -8.50 -0.52
CA LYS A 129 16.48 -8.64 -1.20
C LYS A 129 16.60 -9.93 -2.01
N HIS A 130 15.77 -10.91 -1.71
CA HIS A 130 15.79 -12.25 -2.29
C HIS A 130 14.59 -12.48 -3.22
N PHE A 131 14.34 -11.53 -4.12
CA PHE A 131 13.25 -11.61 -5.07
C PHE A 131 13.66 -12.24 -6.40
N GLU A 132 12.70 -12.84 -7.10
CA GLU A 132 12.91 -13.32 -8.46
C GLU A 132 12.86 -12.16 -9.46
N SER A 133 13.90 -12.02 -10.26
CA SER A 133 13.98 -10.98 -11.29
C SER A 133 12.92 -11.20 -12.37
N GLY A 134 12.30 -10.11 -12.86
CA GLY A 134 11.27 -10.16 -13.90
C GLY A 134 10.70 -8.78 -14.22
N GLU A 135 9.63 -8.77 -15.02
CA GLU A 135 8.89 -7.55 -15.38
C GLU A 135 7.78 -7.19 -14.36
N GLU A 136 7.33 -8.16 -13.57
CA GLU A 136 6.24 -7.98 -12.59
C GLU A 136 6.66 -7.27 -11.30
N PRO A 137 7.86 -7.55 -10.69
CA PRO A 137 8.27 -6.93 -9.45
C PRO A 137 8.37 -5.40 -9.54
N VAL A 138 7.89 -4.73 -8.51
CA VAL A 138 8.16 -3.30 -8.31
C VAL A 138 9.53 -3.15 -7.66
N LYS A 139 10.51 -2.78 -8.44
CA LYS A 139 11.92 -2.71 -8.06
C LYS A 139 12.20 -1.47 -7.22
N VAL A 140 13.11 -1.61 -6.26
CA VAL A 140 13.63 -0.52 -5.44
C VAL A 140 15.15 -0.48 -5.65
N CYS A 141 15.63 0.57 -6.28
CA CYS A 141 17.06 0.74 -6.58
C CYS A 141 17.69 1.64 -5.52
N ILE A 142 18.76 1.17 -4.90
CA ILE A 142 19.52 1.91 -3.89
C ILE A 142 20.85 2.33 -4.48
N LYS A 143 21.21 3.61 -4.30
CA LYS A 143 22.50 4.19 -4.65
C LYS A 143 22.98 5.10 -3.54
N ASN A 144 24.26 4.98 -3.16
CA ASN A 144 24.83 5.75 -2.06
C ASN A 144 23.96 5.72 -0.79
N ASN A 145 23.46 4.53 -0.45
CA ASN A 145 22.61 4.26 0.72
C ASN A 145 21.26 5.03 0.75
N LYS A 146 20.80 5.50 -0.42
CA LYS A 146 19.50 6.19 -0.60
C LYS A 146 18.68 5.51 -1.67
N ILE A 147 17.35 5.64 -1.60
CA ILE A 147 16.48 5.20 -2.69
C ILE A 147 16.72 6.10 -3.89
N TYR A 148 17.25 5.52 -4.97
CA TYR A 148 17.59 6.23 -6.20
C TYR A 148 16.46 6.18 -7.24
N ASP A 149 15.85 4.99 -7.40
CA ASP A 149 14.72 4.78 -8.30
C ASP A 149 13.77 3.72 -7.73
N PHE A 150 12.52 3.75 -8.20
CA PHE A 150 11.44 2.89 -7.73
C PHE A 150 10.45 2.65 -8.87
N GLY A 151 10.03 1.41 -9.08
CA GLY A 151 9.01 1.08 -10.09
C GLY A 151 9.32 -0.19 -10.86
N LYS A 152 8.49 -0.52 -11.84
CA LYS A 152 8.71 -1.67 -12.74
C LYS A 152 9.84 -1.41 -13.72
N ASN A 153 9.88 -0.22 -14.28
CA ASN A 153 10.91 0.25 -15.18
C ASN A 153 11.82 1.21 -14.43
N VAL A 154 13.04 0.77 -14.14
CA VAL A 154 14.03 1.50 -13.36
C VAL A 154 15.33 1.64 -14.14
N ASP A 155 16.12 2.66 -13.79
CA ASP A 155 17.46 2.86 -14.30
C ASP A 155 18.40 1.77 -13.77
N ASN A 156 19.39 1.35 -14.58
CA ASN A 156 20.37 0.30 -14.21
C ASN A 156 21.58 0.83 -13.41
N ASN A 157 21.60 2.10 -13.01
CA ASN A 157 22.71 2.73 -12.30
C ASN A 157 22.47 2.72 -10.78
N PHE A 158 22.59 1.56 -10.14
CA PHE A 158 22.38 1.37 -8.70
C PHE A 158 23.45 0.46 -8.09
N ASP A 159 23.65 0.59 -6.76
CA ASP A 159 24.56 -0.27 -6.01
C ASP A 159 23.87 -1.58 -5.59
N PHE A 160 22.56 -1.49 -5.34
CA PHE A 160 21.77 -2.61 -4.85
C PHE A 160 20.31 -2.46 -5.31
N GLN A 161 19.66 -3.60 -5.61
CA GLN A 161 18.25 -3.68 -5.99
C GLN A 161 17.51 -4.70 -5.13
N GLY A 162 16.25 -4.41 -4.82
CA GLY A 162 15.31 -5.33 -4.20
C GLY A 162 13.89 -5.12 -4.72
N GLU A 163 12.95 -5.95 -4.29
CA GLU A 163 11.53 -5.81 -4.59
C GLU A 163 10.80 -5.06 -3.45
N SER A 164 9.88 -4.19 -3.82
CA SER A 164 8.97 -3.56 -2.86
C SER A 164 7.99 -4.60 -2.29
N VAL A 165 7.90 -4.71 -0.97
CA VAL A 165 6.90 -5.54 -0.30
C VAL A 165 5.49 -4.93 -0.36
N GLY A 166 5.34 -3.72 -0.90
CA GLY A 166 4.06 -3.01 -0.92
C GLY A 166 3.68 -2.38 0.42
N PHE A 167 4.65 -2.18 1.32
CA PHE A 167 4.45 -1.57 2.64
C PHE A 167 5.35 -0.36 2.81
N PHE A 168 4.71 0.78 3.11
CA PHE A 168 5.35 2.09 3.20
C PHE A 168 4.95 2.80 4.49
N LYS A 169 5.90 3.51 5.08
CA LYS A 169 5.63 4.46 6.15
C LYS A 169 5.94 5.86 5.63
N PHE A 170 4.96 6.75 5.73
CA PHE A 170 5.07 8.15 5.30
C PHE A 170 4.85 9.08 6.47
N SER A 171 5.70 10.09 6.58
CA SER A 171 5.39 11.29 7.35
C SER A 171 4.12 11.95 6.79
N ARG A 172 3.55 12.88 7.53
CA ARG A 172 2.38 13.61 7.06
C ARG A 172 2.66 14.36 5.75
N ASP A 173 3.82 15.00 5.65
CA ASP A 173 4.20 15.79 4.49
C ASP A 173 4.43 14.92 3.26
N ALA A 174 5.14 13.80 3.41
CA ALA A 174 5.34 12.85 2.32
C ALA A 174 4.03 12.21 1.87
N ALA A 175 3.10 11.90 2.78
CA ALA A 175 1.78 11.42 2.43
C ALA A 175 0.99 12.45 1.61
N PHE A 176 1.07 13.74 1.93
CA PHE A 176 0.45 14.79 1.13
C PHE A 176 1.12 14.98 -0.23
N MET A 177 2.45 14.88 -0.31
CA MET A 177 3.15 14.89 -1.59
C MET A 177 2.68 13.72 -2.47
N LEU A 178 2.60 12.50 -1.91
CA LEU A 178 2.12 11.32 -2.62
C LEU A 178 0.68 11.52 -3.14
N LEU A 179 -0.23 12.03 -2.30
CA LEU A 179 -1.61 12.29 -2.71
C LEU A 179 -1.69 13.32 -3.84
N ASN A 180 -0.93 14.43 -3.73
CA ASN A 180 -0.96 15.50 -4.71
C ASN A 180 -0.38 15.04 -6.05
N GLU A 181 0.73 14.30 -6.03
CA GLU A 181 1.31 13.75 -7.26
C GLU A 181 0.39 12.70 -7.89
N SER A 182 -0.22 11.83 -7.06
CA SER A 182 -1.22 10.86 -7.54
C SER A 182 -2.42 11.53 -8.21
N LYS A 183 -2.91 12.66 -7.69
CA LYS A 183 -3.99 13.43 -8.34
C LYS A 183 -3.57 13.99 -9.70
N LYS A 184 -2.33 14.49 -9.82
CA LYS A 184 -1.81 15.01 -11.09
C LYS A 184 -1.68 13.90 -12.14
N ILE A 185 -1.05 12.77 -11.77
CA ILE A 185 -0.89 11.63 -12.67
C ILE A 185 -2.27 11.08 -13.07
N MET A 186 -3.18 10.87 -12.12
CA MET A 186 -4.53 10.36 -12.40
C MET A 186 -5.33 11.26 -13.36
N LYS A 187 -5.12 12.58 -13.33
CA LYS A 187 -5.79 13.52 -14.25
C LYS A 187 -5.42 13.21 -15.71
N ASN A 188 -4.17 12.83 -15.96
CA ASN A 188 -3.65 12.54 -17.28
C ASN A 188 -3.79 11.06 -17.67
N ASN A 189 -3.59 10.15 -16.69
CA ASN A 189 -3.66 8.71 -16.92
C ASN A 189 -4.37 8.01 -15.73
N LYS A 190 -5.62 7.63 -15.92
CA LYS A 190 -6.41 6.91 -14.89
C LYS A 190 -6.02 5.44 -14.75
N ASN A 191 -5.24 4.90 -15.68
CA ASN A 191 -4.74 3.52 -15.61
C ASN A 191 -3.36 3.42 -14.96
N ALA A 192 -2.77 4.56 -14.55
CA ALA A 192 -1.52 4.59 -13.83
C ALA A 192 -1.60 3.82 -12.50
N MET A 193 -0.44 3.38 -12.04
CA MET A 193 -0.29 2.73 -10.74
C MET A 193 0.06 3.77 -9.67
N TYR A 194 -0.24 3.52 -8.40
CA TYR A 194 0.16 4.45 -7.32
C TYR A 194 1.68 4.49 -7.14
N GLU A 195 2.35 3.44 -7.55
CA GLU A 195 3.81 3.31 -7.59
C GLU A 195 4.45 4.36 -8.51
N ASP A 196 3.76 4.76 -9.59
CA ASP A 196 4.25 5.81 -10.49
C ASP A 196 4.37 7.15 -9.76
N ALA A 197 3.46 7.42 -8.81
CA ALA A 197 3.53 8.61 -7.99
C ALA A 197 4.67 8.53 -6.95
N ILE A 198 4.92 7.35 -6.38
CA ILE A 198 6.07 7.13 -5.49
C ILE A 198 7.38 7.34 -6.26
N GLN A 199 7.52 6.74 -7.45
CA GLN A 199 8.67 6.93 -8.31
C GLN A 199 8.93 8.42 -8.59
N LYS A 200 7.87 9.16 -8.93
CA LYS A 200 7.97 10.58 -9.24
C LYS A 200 8.48 11.41 -8.05
N ILE A 201 7.94 11.21 -6.85
CA ILE A 201 8.41 11.95 -5.67
C ILE A 201 9.83 11.58 -5.26
N ILE A 202 10.27 10.33 -5.50
CA ILE A 202 11.66 9.91 -5.27
C ILE A 202 12.59 10.62 -6.26
N LYS A 203 12.30 10.56 -7.57
CA LYS A 203 13.11 11.20 -8.62
C LYS A 203 13.19 12.73 -8.48
N ASP A 204 12.13 13.36 -8.02
CA ASP A 204 12.13 14.81 -7.75
C ASP A 204 12.88 15.17 -6.44
N LYS A 205 13.56 14.19 -5.79
CA LYS A 205 14.30 14.35 -4.52
C LYS A 205 13.46 14.96 -3.39
N LYS A 206 12.14 14.74 -3.45
CA LYS A 206 11.19 15.20 -2.43
C LYS A 206 10.99 14.19 -1.31
N PHE A 207 11.64 13.04 -1.46
CA PHE A 207 11.54 11.90 -0.57
C PHE A 207 12.97 11.50 -0.16
N LEU A 208 13.33 11.70 1.08
CA LEU A 208 14.63 11.31 1.66
C LEU A 208 14.40 10.74 3.06
#